data_93683dc125f3924f9ddfd952f50e7599
#
_entry.id   93683dc125f3924f9ddfd952f50e7599
#
_cell.length_a   1.000
_cell.length_b   1.000
_cell.length_c   1.000
_cell.angle_alpha   90.00
_cell.angle_beta   90.00
_cell.angle_gamma   90.00
#
_symmetry.space_group_name_H-M   'P 1'
#
loop_
_entity.id
_entity.type
_entity.pdbx_description
1 polymer ?
#
loop_
_entity_poly.entity_id
_entity_poly.type
_entity_poly.pdbx_seq_one_letter_code
_entity_poly.pdbx_strand_id
1 'polypeptide(L)'
;MKFYNLIIKYRFWLGVLAIIIPILMNISGVGFWSTFILYFIGVIALFTHFFIGPLRLIQEPMEKGDTAEVERILASVWFPKLLYTPIRSTYFTLKGNMAMMNQDFDSAEKHLKMSSNLGAAMPEAEGANKLQLGMMALQKGDMRQGENYIRAAIRAGLADKESKAVAYLSMSQIFMNKREFRAAKDFFRKAKECKPTTKQVVDQIKEIEKYISRIPG
;
A
#
# COMPACT_ATOMS: atom_id res chain seq x y z
N MET A 1 7.64 20.80 10.86
CA MET A 1 7.68 19.37 10.51
C MET A 1 8.97 18.66 10.94
N LYS A 2 10.17 19.23 10.77
CA LYS A 2 11.46 18.56 11.11
C LYS A 2 11.58 18.07 12.55
N PHE A 3 11.07 18.82 13.54
CA PHE A 3 11.16 18.44 14.95
C PHE A 3 10.34 17.18 15.29
N TYR A 4 9.11 17.04 14.77
CA TYR A 4 8.29 15.84 14.96
C TYR A 4 8.92 14.60 14.33
N ASN A 5 9.51 14.72 13.14
CA ASN A 5 10.20 13.62 12.48
C ASN A 5 11.43 13.16 13.30
N LEU A 6 12.13 14.08 13.94
CA LEU A 6 13.24 13.77 14.84
C LEU A 6 12.77 12.96 16.06
N ILE A 7 11.68 13.38 16.70
CA ILE A 7 11.09 12.65 17.84
C ILE A 7 10.68 11.23 17.41
N ILE A 8 10.04 11.06 16.25
CA ILE A 8 9.62 9.75 15.75
C ILE A 8 10.85 8.87 15.48
N LYS A 9 11.91 9.41 14.89
CA LYS A 9 13.15 8.70 14.58
C LYS A 9 13.85 8.18 15.83
N TYR A 10 13.90 8.98 16.90
CA TYR A 10 14.58 8.64 18.14
C TYR A 10 13.64 8.12 19.24
N ARG A 11 12.35 7.97 18.95
CA ARG A 11 11.31 7.59 19.93
C ARG A 11 11.65 6.32 20.71
N PHE A 12 12.26 5.31 20.07
CA PHE A 12 12.70 4.09 20.74
C PHE A 12 13.71 4.41 21.84
N TRP A 13 14.78 5.13 21.50
CA TRP A 13 15.82 5.50 22.45
C TRP A 13 15.32 6.44 23.55
N LEU A 14 14.45 7.37 23.19
CA LEU A 14 13.80 8.25 24.18
C LEU A 14 12.93 7.44 25.15
N GLY A 15 12.21 6.43 24.67
CA GLY A 15 11.42 5.53 25.51
C GLY A 15 12.28 4.68 26.45
N VAL A 16 13.40 4.16 25.95
CA VAL A 16 14.37 3.41 26.75
C VAL A 16 15.00 4.30 27.83
N LEU A 17 15.44 5.50 27.47
CA LEU A 17 16.00 6.46 28.42
C LEU A 17 14.97 6.87 29.48
N ALA A 18 13.71 7.12 29.08
CA ALA A 18 12.64 7.47 29.99
C ALA A 18 12.27 6.34 30.99
N ILE A 19 12.73 5.10 30.75
CA ILE A 19 12.61 3.98 31.70
C ILE A 19 13.89 3.82 32.53
N ILE A 20 15.07 3.93 31.92
CA ILE A 20 16.34 3.73 32.62
C ILE A 20 16.61 4.83 33.65
N ILE A 21 16.38 6.10 33.30
CA ILE A 21 16.62 7.24 34.19
C ILE A 21 15.85 7.11 35.53
N PRO A 22 14.53 6.86 35.54
CA PRO A 22 13.81 6.71 36.80
C PRO A 22 14.22 5.46 37.60
N ILE A 23 14.69 4.38 36.95
CA ILE A 23 15.27 3.23 37.66
C ILE A 23 16.51 3.69 38.46
N LEU A 24 17.42 4.41 37.83
CA LEU A 24 18.61 4.91 38.50
C LEU A 24 18.25 5.91 39.62
N MET A 25 17.28 6.80 39.41
CA MET A 25 16.77 7.71 40.43
C MET A 25 16.18 6.96 41.63
N ASN A 26 15.43 5.89 41.42
CA ASN A 26 14.87 5.10 42.53
C ASN A 26 15.94 4.36 43.32
N ILE A 27 17.00 3.85 42.65
CA ILE A 27 18.17 3.28 43.34
C ILE A 27 18.87 4.33 44.20
N SER A 28 18.89 5.59 43.76
CA SER A 28 19.48 6.71 44.51
C SER A 28 18.58 7.24 45.64
N GLY A 29 17.44 6.57 45.95
CA GLY A 29 16.56 6.92 47.05
C GLY A 29 15.39 7.85 46.70
N VAL A 30 15.20 8.18 45.44
CA VAL A 30 14.02 8.96 44.98
C VAL A 30 12.81 8.05 44.97
N GLY A 31 11.71 8.46 45.62
CA GLY A 31 10.50 7.64 45.73
C GLY A 31 9.86 7.37 44.38
N PHE A 32 9.26 6.17 44.22
CA PHE A 32 8.59 5.72 42.99
C PHE A 32 7.55 6.71 42.44
N TRP A 33 6.76 7.33 43.31
CA TRP A 33 5.73 8.30 42.89
C TRP A 33 6.29 9.53 42.21
N SER A 34 7.50 9.98 42.56
CA SER A 34 8.14 11.10 41.93
C SER A 34 8.63 10.79 40.50
N THR A 35 8.91 9.53 40.22
CA THR A 35 9.41 9.05 38.91
C THR A 35 8.37 8.39 38.03
N PHE A 36 7.16 8.17 38.58
CA PHE A 36 6.07 7.46 37.89
C PHE A 36 5.73 8.04 36.51
N ILE A 37 5.70 9.38 36.39
CA ILE A 37 5.40 10.06 35.12
C ILE A 37 6.43 9.69 34.04
N LEU A 38 7.71 9.56 34.40
CA LEU A 38 8.77 9.18 33.44
C LEU A 38 8.59 7.73 32.96
N TYR A 39 8.26 6.81 33.86
CA TYR A 39 7.92 5.44 33.47
C TYR A 39 6.75 5.41 32.52
N PHE A 40 5.69 6.15 32.80
CA PHE A 40 4.49 6.21 31.96
C PHE A 40 4.81 6.76 30.56
N ILE A 41 5.58 7.83 30.46
CA ILE A 41 6.06 8.37 29.18
C ILE A 41 6.91 7.35 28.42
N GLY A 42 7.83 6.66 29.10
CA GLY A 42 8.67 5.62 28.52
C GLY A 42 7.86 4.45 27.94
N VAL A 43 6.90 3.96 28.70
CA VAL A 43 6.01 2.88 28.24
C VAL A 43 5.18 3.32 27.02
N ILE A 44 4.58 4.52 27.05
CA ILE A 44 3.84 5.05 25.90
C ILE A 44 4.76 5.21 24.69
N ALA A 45 5.97 5.73 24.86
CA ALA A 45 6.91 5.90 23.77
C ALA A 45 7.28 4.56 23.11
N LEU A 46 7.57 3.53 23.91
CA LEU A 46 7.86 2.18 23.40
C LEU A 46 6.62 1.54 22.77
N PHE A 47 5.46 1.62 23.42
CA PHE A 47 4.21 1.10 22.87
C PHE A 47 3.90 1.71 21.51
N THR A 48 3.97 3.03 21.40
CA THR A 48 3.71 3.72 20.12
C THR A 48 4.76 3.43 19.07
N HIS A 49 6.03 3.16 19.47
CA HIS A 49 7.06 2.75 18.52
C HIS A 49 6.73 1.41 17.86
N PHE A 50 6.34 0.40 18.64
CA PHE A 50 6.00 -0.92 18.10
C PHE A 50 4.63 -0.97 17.42
N PHE A 51 3.65 -0.23 17.94
CA PHE A 51 2.26 -0.30 17.46
C PHE A 51 1.98 0.56 16.22
N ILE A 52 2.60 1.74 16.15
CA ILE A 52 2.43 2.68 15.02
C ILE A 52 3.60 2.57 14.03
N GLY A 53 4.82 2.28 14.53
CA GLY A 53 6.02 2.19 13.72
C GLY A 53 6.48 3.55 13.16
N PRO A 54 7.49 3.54 12.29
CA PRO A 54 8.06 4.74 11.69
C PRO A 54 7.40 5.14 10.37
N LEU A 55 6.26 4.53 9.98
CA LEU A 55 5.68 4.69 8.62
C LEU A 55 5.35 6.15 8.27
N ARG A 56 5.09 7.00 9.26
CA ARG A 56 4.88 8.42 9.00
C ARG A 56 6.11 9.12 8.38
N LEU A 57 7.30 8.60 8.66
CA LEU A 57 8.54 9.15 8.09
C LEU A 57 8.69 8.88 6.60
N ILE A 58 7.89 7.96 6.03
CA ILE A 58 7.95 7.57 4.60
C ILE A 58 7.39 8.67 3.70
N GLN A 59 6.47 9.50 4.20
CA GLN A 59 5.78 10.48 3.36
C GLN A 59 6.76 11.44 2.66
N GLU A 60 7.71 12.02 3.38
CA GLU A 60 8.67 12.97 2.82
C GLU A 60 9.63 12.34 1.78
N PRO A 61 10.24 11.17 2.02
CA PRO A 61 11.02 10.45 1.00
C PRO A 61 10.19 10.05 -0.23
N MET A 62 8.94 9.63 -0.05
CA MET A 62 8.05 9.30 -1.17
C MET A 62 7.76 10.51 -2.06
N GLU A 63 7.47 11.68 -1.48
CA GLU A 63 7.26 12.92 -2.21
C GLU A 63 8.51 13.35 -2.99
N LYS A 64 9.70 13.04 -2.49
CA LYS A 64 11.00 13.32 -3.14
C LYS A 64 11.44 12.24 -4.12
N GLY A 65 10.74 11.12 -4.19
CA GLY A 65 11.14 9.96 -5.00
C GLY A 65 12.37 9.22 -4.46
N ASP A 66 12.72 9.42 -3.18
CA ASP A 66 13.85 8.74 -2.54
C ASP A 66 13.46 7.33 -2.07
N THR A 67 13.53 6.40 -3.02
CA THR A 67 13.17 5.00 -2.80
C THR A 67 14.11 4.30 -1.80
N ALA A 68 15.39 4.68 -1.78
CA ALA A 68 16.37 4.08 -0.88
C ALA A 68 16.05 4.40 0.60
N GLU A 69 15.67 5.64 0.89
CA GLU A 69 15.28 6.01 2.26
C GLU A 69 13.93 5.38 2.64
N VAL A 70 12.98 5.23 1.70
CA VAL A 70 11.73 4.48 1.93
C VAL A 70 12.03 3.03 2.32
N GLU A 71 12.90 2.33 1.60
CA GLU A 71 13.29 0.96 1.93
C GLU A 71 13.95 0.87 3.31
N ARG A 72 14.83 1.81 3.61
CA ARG A 72 15.52 1.88 4.90
C ARG A 72 14.54 2.04 6.07
N ILE A 73 13.53 2.91 5.92
CA ILE A 73 12.49 3.08 6.93
C ILE A 73 11.64 1.82 7.06
N LEU A 74 11.26 1.18 5.95
CA LEU A 74 10.52 -0.09 5.97
C LEU A 74 11.35 -1.22 6.64
N ALA A 75 12.66 -1.27 6.39
CA ALA A 75 13.55 -2.24 7.03
C ALA A 75 13.72 -2.01 8.53
N SER A 76 13.53 -0.78 9.03
CA SER A 76 13.62 -0.47 10.46
C SER A 76 12.45 -0.99 11.30
N VAL A 77 11.41 -1.53 10.67
CA VAL A 77 10.28 -2.16 11.37
C VAL A 77 10.64 -3.60 11.74
N TRP A 78 11.08 -3.82 12.98
CA TRP A 78 11.54 -5.14 13.47
C TRP A 78 10.41 -6.15 13.62
N PHE A 79 9.23 -5.71 14.09
CA PHE A 79 8.10 -6.58 14.37
C PHE A 79 6.82 -6.13 13.65
N PRO A 80 6.68 -6.38 12.33
CA PRO A 80 5.51 -5.94 11.56
C PRO A 80 4.19 -6.50 12.11
N LYS A 81 4.22 -7.65 12.78
CA LYS A 81 3.05 -8.28 13.39
C LYS A 81 2.45 -7.48 14.56
N LEU A 82 3.26 -6.67 15.23
CA LEU A 82 2.81 -5.80 16.33
C LEU A 82 2.18 -4.50 15.88
N LEU A 83 2.34 -4.14 14.60
CA LEU A 83 1.71 -2.96 14.05
C LEU A 83 0.18 -3.09 14.09
N TYR A 84 -0.48 -1.98 14.41
CA TYR A 84 -1.93 -1.87 14.29
C TYR A 84 -2.40 -2.28 12.89
N THR A 85 -3.48 -3.05 12.78
CA THR A 85 -3.89 -3.72 11.54
C THR A 85 -3.92 -2.82 10.31
N PRO A 86 -4.51 -1.60 10.32
CA PRO A 86 -4.48 -0.70 9.17
C PRO A 86 -3.06 -0.25 8.78
N ILE A 87 -2.21 0.01 9.77
CA ILE A 87 -0.81 0.41 9.57
C ILE A 87 -0.01 -0.76 9.01
N ARG A 88 -0.27 -1.98 9.51
CA ARG A 88 0.35 -3.20 9.00
C ARG A 88 -0.04 -3.49 7.54
N SER A 89 -1.30 -3.25 7.17
CA SER A 89 -1.76 -3.35 5.79
C SER A 89 -0.99 -2.36 4.90
N THR A 90 -0.91 -1.08 5.30
CA THR A 90 -0.13 -0.05 4.60
C THR A 90 1.36 -0.42 4.48
N TYR A 91 1.96 -0.95 5.53
CA TYR A 91 3.35 -1.44 5.52
C TYR A 91 3.56 -2.51 4.43
N PHE A 92 2.68 -3.51 4.35
CA PHE A 92 2.80 -4.54 3.32
C PHE A 92 2.49 -4.01 1.91
N THR A 93 1.57 -3.06 1.76
CA THR A 93 1.35 -2.37 0.47
C THR A 93 2.63 -1.68 0.00
N LEU A 94 3.26 -0.90 0.88
CA LEU A 94 4.50 -0.19 0.56
C LEU A 94 5.63 -1.17 0.21
N LYS A 95 5.79 -2.25 0.97
CA LYS A 95 6.76 -3.32 0.64
C LYS A 95 6.47 -3.96 -0.71
N GLY A 96 5.21 -4.21 -1.03
CA GLY A 96 4.81 -4.74 -2.33
C GLY A 96 5.15 -3.79 -3.47
N ASN A 97 4.87 -2.49 -3.30
CA ASN A 97 5.20 -1.47 -4.28
C ASN A 97 6.71 -1.32 -4.50
N MET A 98 7.51 -1.36 -3.42
CA MET A 98 8.97 -1.33 -3.54
C MET A 98 9.51 -2.56 -4.27
N ALA A 99 8.99 -3.76 -3.96
CA ALA A 99 9.36 -4.97 -4.67
C ALA A 99 9.00 -4.91 -6.16
N MET A 100 7.86 -4.30 -6.53
CA MET A 100 7.50 -4.06 -7.93
C MET A 100 8.50 -3.12 -8.62
N MET A 101 8.92 -2.04 -7.96
CA MET A 101 9.93 -1.11 -8.51
C MET A 101 11.27 -1.80 -8.73
N ASN A 102 11.63 -2.74 -7.86
CA ASN A 102 12.83 -3.57 -7.96
C ASN A 102 12.67 -4.79 -8.91
N GLN A 103 11.52 -4.91 -9.60
CA GLN A 103 11.17 -6.03 -10.49
C GLN A 103 11.12 -7.41 -9.80
N ASP A 104 11.04 -7.43 -8.47
CA ASP A 104 10.81 -8.65 -7.68
C ASP A 104 9.30 -8.91 -7.56
N PHE A 105 8.74 -9.48 -8.62
CA PHE A 105 7.29 -9.70 -8.72
C PHE A 105 6.77 -10.75 -7.74
N ASP A 106 7.59 -11.70 -7.32
CA ASP A 106 7.17 -12.74 -6.36
C ASP A 106 7.05 -12.16 -4.95
N SER A 107 8.02 -11.38 -4.50
CA SER A 107 7.93 -10.63 -3.25
C SER A 107 6.81 -9.60 -3.28
N ALA A 108 6.61 -8.90 -4.41
CA ALA A 108 5.52 -7.95 -4.58
C ALA A 108 4.16 -8.62 -4.39
N GLU A 109 3.91 -9.74 -5.08
CA GLU A 109 2.67 -10.51 -4.96
C GLU A 109 2.43 -10.98 -3.53
N LYS A 110 3.47 -11.53 -2.88
CA LYS A 110 3.40 -11.98 -1.49
C LYS A 110 2.98 -10.85 -0.56
N HIS A 111 3.62 -9.69 -0.66
CA HIS A 111 3.35 -8.56 0.22
C HIS A 111 1.98 -7.93 -0.05
N LEU A 112 1.58 -7.78 -1.31
CA LEU A 112 0.25 -7.27 -1.67
C LEU A 112 -0.87 -8.21 -1.22
N LYS A 113 -0.68 -9.55 -1.31
CA LYS A 113 -1.63 -10.52 -0.75
C LYS A 113 -1.73 -10.40 0.78
N MET A 114 -0.60 -10.24 1.48
CA MET A 114 -0.61 -10.01 2.93
C MET A 114 -1.39 -8.74 3.29
N SER A 115 -1.20 -7.65 2.54
CA SER A 115 -1.95 -6.42 2.74
C SER A 115 -3.45 -6.62 2.51
N SER A 116 -3.83 -7.22 1.39
CA SER A 116 -5.23 -7.47 1.04
C SER A 116 -5.96 -8.35 2.05
N ASN A 117 -5.27 -9.37 2.62
CA ASN A 117 -5.84 -10.26 3.64
C ASN A 117 -6.06 -9.57 5.00
N LEU A 118 -5.32 -8.51 5.28
CA LEU A 118 -5.51 -7.72 6.51
C LEU A 118 -6.68 -6.73 6.42
N GLY A 119 -7.18 -6.49 5.20
CA GLY A 119 -8.07 -5.37 4.91
C GLY A 119 -7.33 -4.04 4.91
N ALA A 120 -7.61 -3.20 3.94
CA ALA A 120 -7.02 -1.87 3.90
C ALA A 120 -7.73 -0.91 4.87
N ALA A 121 -6.99 0.08 5.35
CA ALA A 121 -7.57 1.16 6.18
C ALA A 121 -8.64 1.96 5.40
N MET A 122 -8.52 1.98 4.07
CA MET A 122 -9.45 2.64 3.16
C MET A 122 -9.82 1.71 2.00
N PRO A 123 -11.10 1.67 1.59
CA PRO A 123 -11.57 0.81 0.48
C PRO A 123 -10.79 1.05 -0.82
N GLU A 124 -10.42 2.30 -1.10
CA GLU A 124 -9.69 2.67 -2.32
C GLU A 124 -8.27 2.09 -2.34
N ALA A 125 -7.60 2.02 -1.19
CA ALA A 125 -6.29 1.39 -1.06
C ALA A 125 -6.39 -0.13 -1.28
N GLU A 126 -7.46 -0.75 -0.79
CA GLU A 126 -7.77 -2.16 -1.07
C GLU A 126 -8.03 -2.39 -2.56
N GLY A 127 -8.80 -1.50 -3.20
CA GLY A 127 -9.06 -1.53 -4.62
C GLY A 127 -7.77 -1.45 -5.45
N ALA A 128 -6.87 -0.53 -5.10
CA ALA A 128 -5.58 -0.37 -5.78
C ALA A 128 -4.71 -1.63 -5.64
N ASN A 129 -4.61 -2.21 -4.43
CA ASN A 129 -3.85 -3.44 -4.20
C ASN A 129 -4.41 -4.62 -5.01
N LYS A 130 -5.73 -4.78 -5.05
CA LYS A 130 -6.38 -5.82 -5.84
C LYS A 130 -6.18 -5.61 -7.34
N LEU A 131 -6.19 -4.36 -7.81
CA LEU A 131 -5.89 -4.07 -9.21
C LEU A 131 -4.47 -4.49 -9.57
N GLN A 132 -3.49 -4.15 -8.74
CA GLN A 132 -2.08 -4.57 -8.95
C GLN A 132 -1.96 -6.10 -8.98
N LEU A 133 -2.56 -6.82 -8.02
CA LEU A 133 -2.58 -8.28 -8.01
C LEU A 133 -3.23 -8.86 -9.27
N GLY A 134 -4.31 -8.23 -9.75
CA GLY A 134 -4.97 -8.63 -10.98
C GLY A 134 -4.08 -8.45 -12.21
N MET A 135 -3.40 -7.31 -12.31
CA MET A 135 -2.44 -7.05 -13.40
C MET A 135 -1.28 -8.04 -13.40
N MET A 136 -0.73 -8.35 -12.22
CA MET A 136 0.34 -9.35 -12.08
C MET A 136 -0.13 -10.75 -12.48
N ALA A 137 -1.34 -11.15 -12.10
CA ALA A 137 -1.91 -12.43 -12.50
C ALA A 137 -2.08 -12.53 -14.02
N LEU A 138 -2.54 -11.44 -14.67
CA LEU A 138 -2.66 -11.39 -16.13
C LEU A 138 -1.29 -11.49 -16.82
N GLN A 139 -0.26 -10.83 -16.28
CA GLN A 139 1.12 -10.93 -16.81
C GLN A 139 1.67 -12.36 -16.70
N LYS A 140 1.32 -13.09 -15.64
CA LYS A 140 1.66 -14.51 -15.46
C LYS A 140 0.81 -15.46 -16.30
N GLY A 141 -0.17 -14.95 -17.05
CA GLY A 141 -1.08 -15.73 -17.89
C GLY A 141 -2.28 -16.32 -17.15
N ASP A 142 -2.41 -16.08 -15.84
CA ASP A 142 -3.58 -16.54 -15.06
C ASP A 142 -4.77 -15.57 -15.24
N MET A 143 -5.46 -15.77 -16.37
CA MET A 143 -6.63 -14.96 -16.75
C MET A 143 -7.77 -15.05 -15.72
N ARG A 144 -7.96 -16.22 -15.10
CA ARG A 144 -9.03 -16.45 -14.14
C ARG A 144 -8.78 -15.69 -12.84
N GLN A 145 -7.56 -15.77 -12.33
CA GLN A 145 -7.17 -15.07 -11.10
C GLN A 145 -7.14 -13.56 -11.36
N GLY A 146 -6.62 -13.13 -12.51
CA GLY A 146 -6.60 -11.73 -12.94
C GLY A 146 -8.00 -11.11 -12.96
N GLU A 147 -8.97 -11.80 -13.59
CA GLU A 147 -10.36 -11.35 -13.61
C GLU A 147 -10.95 -11.23 -12.22
N ASN A 148 -10.76 -12.23 -11.36
CA ASN A 148 -11.28 -12.21 -10.00
C ASN A 148 -10.75 -11.02 -9.19
N TYR A 149 -9.44 -10.74 -9.26
CA TYR A 149 -8.84 -9.62 -8.58
C TYR A 149 -9.31 -8.27 -9.14
N ILE A 150 -9.39 -8.11 -10.46
CA ILE A 150 -9.82 -6.86 -11.08
C ILE A 150 -11.30 -6.58 -10.78
N ARG A 151 -12.17 -7.59 -10.82
CA ARG A 151 -13.57 -7.46 -10.38
C ARG A 151 -13.67 -7.05 -8.92
N ALA A 152 -12.84 -7.62 -8.05
CA ALA A 152 -12.79 -7.27 -6.65
C ALA A 152 -12.26 -5.85 -6.43
N ALA A 153 -11.29 -5.40 -7.24
CA ALA A 153 -10.78 -4.03 -7.23
C ALA A 153 -11.88 -3.00 -7.59
N ILE A 154 -12.63 -3.27 -8.65
CA ILE A 154 -13.76 -2.42 -9.09
C ILE A 154 -14.83 -2.34 -8.00
N ARG A 155 -15.15 -3.46 -7.34
CA ARG A 155 -16.14 -3.51 -6.24
C ARG A 155 -15.67 -2.81 -4.97
N ALA A 156 -14.38 -2.91 -4.63
CA ALA A 156 -13.82 -2.21 -3.49
C ALA A 156 -13.77 -0.69 -3.69
N GLY A 157 -13.74 -0.25 -4.95
CA GLY A 157 -13.60 1.15 -5.32
C GLY A 157 -12.16 1.51 -5.67
N LEU A 158 -12.02 2.37 -6.65
CA LEU A 158 -10.74 2.92 -7.09
C LEU A 158 -10.84 4.45 -6.99
N ALA A 159 -9.85 5.09 -6.37
CA ALA A 159 -9.91 6.52 -6.06
C ALA A 159 -9.82 7.38 -7.32
N ASP A 160 -8.91 7.05 -8.20
CA ASP A 160 -8.56 7.87 -9.35
C ASP A 160 -9.14 7.34 -10.68
N LYS A 161 -9.25 8.26 -11.65
CA LYS A 161 -9.79 7.96 -12.98
C LYS A 161 -8.90 7.03 -13.79
N GLU A 162 -7.60 7.10 -13.56
CA GLU A 162 -6.59 6.30 -14.26
C GLU A 162 -6.73 4.83 -13.87
N SER A 163 -6.73 4.54 -12.56
CA SER A 163 -6.92 3.18 -12.05
C SER A 163 -8.26 2.58 -12.48
N LYS A 164 -9.35 3.39 -12.49
CA LYS A 164 -10.65 2.93 -13.02
C LYS A 164 -10.56 2.58 -14.50
N ALA A 165 -9.94 3.44 -15.31
CA ALA A 165 -9.79 3.19 -16.75
C ALA A 165 -8.97 1.93 -17.00
N VAL A 166 -7.83 1.77 -16.30
CA VAL A 166 -6.97 0.57 -16.40
C VAL A 166 -7.75 -0.70 -16.03
N ALA A 167 -8.50 -0.67 -14.92
CA ALA A 167 -9.31 -1.82 -14.50
C ALA A 167 -10.35 -2.20 -15.56
N TYR A 168 -11.06 -1.23 -16.14
CA TYR A 168 -12.04 -1.48 -17.18
C TYR A 168 -11.41 -1.92 -18.50
N LEU A 169 -10.25 -1.39 -18.90
CA LEU A 169 -9.50 -1.86 -20.07
C LEU A 169 -9.06 -3.31 -19.90
N SER A 170 -8.54 -3.67 -18.74
CA SER A 170 -8.13 -5.03 -18.44
C SER A 170 -9.33 -6.00 -18.49
N MET A 171 -10.49 -5.59 -17.96
CA MET A 171 -11.72 -6.39 -18.09
C MET A 171 -12.15 -6.53 -19.55
N SER A 172 -12.06 -5.47 -20.34
CA SER A 172 -12.35 -5.52 -21.78
C SER A 172 -11.46 -6.53 -22.49
N GLN A 173 -10.14 -6.52 -22.23
CA GLN A 173 -9.19 -7.48 -22.80
C GLN A 173 -9.50 -8.94 -22.40
N ILE A 174 -9.84 -9.17 -21.12
CA ILE A 174 -10.22 -10.48 -20.62
C ILE A 174 -11.44 -11.01 -21.38
N PHE A 175 -12.48 -10.18 -21.56
CA PHE A 175 -13.69 -10.58 -22.29
C PHE A 175 -13.44 -10.74 -23.78
N MET A 176 -12.54 -9.98 -24.38
CA MET A 176 -12.09 -10.23 -25.75
C MET A 176 -11.46 -11.60 -25.92
N ASN A 177 -10.57 -11.99 -25.00
CA ASN A 177 -9.95 -13.31 -25.01
C ASN A 177 -10.96 -14.44 -24.81
N LYS A 178 -12.02 -14.19 -24.06
CA LYS A 178 -13.17 -15.13 -23.88
C LYS A 178 -14.15 -15.14 -25.05
N ARG A 179 -13.96 -14.27 -26.05
CA ARG A 179 -14.88 -14.05 -27.18
C ARG A 179 -16.26 -13.54 -26.76
N GLU A 180 -16.36 -12.95 -25.58
CA GLU A 180 -17.57 -12.30 -25.06
C GLU A 180 -17.61 -10.83 -25.50
N PHE A 181 -17.81 -10.60 -26.78
CA PHE A 181 -17.59 -9.30 -27.42
C PHE A 181 -18.52 -8.19 -26.91
N ARG A 182 -19.76 -8.50 -26.54
CA ARG A 182 -20.68 -7.52 -25.95
C ARG A 182 -20.15 -6.98 -24.63
N ALA A 183 -19.74 -7.88 -23.73
CA ALA A 183 -19.14 -7.48 -22.45
C ALA A 183 -17.84 -6.71 -22.65
N ALA A 184 -16.99 -7.12 -23.58
CA ALA A 184 -15.76 -6.41 -23.92
C ALA A 184 -16.03 -4.96 -24.35
N LYS A 185 -17.01 -4.74 -25.24
CA LYS A 185 -17.42 -3.38 -25.68
C LYS A 185 -17.97 -2.52 -24.53
N ASP A 186 -18.77 -3.11 -23.64
CA ASP A 186 -19.33 -2.41 -22.49
C ASP A 186 -18.23 -1.94 -21.53
N PHE A 187 -17.27 -2.80 -21.22
CA PHE A 187 -16.13 -2.44 -20.38
C PHE A 187 -15.22 -1.41 -21.05
N PHE A 188 -15.01 -1.52 -22.35
CA PHE A 188 -14.26 -0.52 -23.12
C PHE A 188 -14.91 0.86 -23.05
N ARG A 189 -16.25 0.92 -23.24
CA ARG A 189 -17.00 2.17 -23.10
C ARG A 189 -16.83 2.79 -21.72
N LYS A 190 -16.95 2.00 -20.64
CA LYS A 190 -16.71 2.47 -19.27
C LYS A 190 -15.30 3.01 -19.08
N ALA A 191 -14.29 2.39 -19.68
CA ALA A 191 -12.91 2.90 -19.62
C ALA A 191 -12.79 4.29 -20.27
N LYS A 192 -13.43 4.51 -21.45
CA LYS A 192 -13.46 5.83 -22.11
C LYS A 192 -14.22 6.88 -21.29
N GLU A 193 -15.31 6.49 -20.64
CA GLU A 193 -16.11 7.38 -19.79
C GLU A 193 -15.33 7.89 -18.57
N CYS A 194 -14.30 7.16 -18.10
CA CYS A 194 -13.41 7.62 -17.04
C CYS A 194 -12.59 8.85 -17.43
N LYS A 195 -12.41 9.13 -18.73
CA LYS A 195 -11.62 10.25 -19.27
C LYS A 195 -10.21 10.32 -18.64
N PRO A 196 -9.38 9.27 -18.76
CA PRO A 196 -8.03 9.28 -18.24
C PRO A 196 -7.19 10.37 -18.94
N THR A 197 -6.20 10.91 -18.24
CA THR A 197 -5.32 11.97 -18.73
C THR A 197 -3.90 11.49 -19.00
N THR A 198 -3.52 10.38 -18.37
CA THR A 198 -2.19 9.79 -18.55
C THR A 198 -2.01 9.29 -19.98
N LYS A 199 -0.95 9.77 -20.64
CA LYS A 199 -0.66 9.44 -22.04
C LYS A 199 -0.68 7.93 -22.31
N GLN A 200 -0.06 7.14 -21.43
CA GLN A 200 -0.01 5.68 -21.57
C GLN A 200 -1.41 5.05 -21.64
N VAL A 201 -2.34 5.46 -20.75
CA VAL A 201 -3.70 4.91 -20.72
C VAL A 201 -4.51 5.38 -21.92
N VAL A 202 -4.34 6.64 -22.32
CA VAL A 202 -5.00 7.21 -23.53
C VAL A 202 -4.53 6.47 -24.78
N ASP A 203 -3.25 6.19 -24.91
CA ASP A 203 -2.71 5.47 -26.08
C ASP A 203 -3.20 4.01 -26.12
N GLN A 204 -3.29 3.34 -24.97
CA GLN A 204 -3.90 2.01 -24.86
C GLN A 204 -5.38 2.03 -25.30
N ILE A 205 -6.16 3.04 -24.88
CA ILE A 205 -7.56 3.19 -25.32
C ILE A 205 -7.64 3.29 -26.85
N LYS A 206 -6.80 4.15 -27.46
CA LYS A 206 -6.78 4.32 -28.93
C LYS A 206 -6.40 3.03 -29.67
N GLU A 207 -5.46 2.27 -29.11
CA GLU A 207 -5.04 1.00 -29.67
C GLU A 207 -6.16 -0.03 -29.64
N ILE A 208 -6.77 -0.23 -28.47
CA ILE A 208 -7.88 -1.17 -28.29
C ILE A 208 -9.09 -0.76 -29.15
N GLU A 209 -9.35 0.55 -29.30
CA GLU A 209 -10.44 1.06 -30.13
C GLU A 209 -10.37 0.59 -31.59
N LYS A 210 -9.17 0.52 -32.15
CA LYS A 210 -8.94 0.01 -33.51
C LYS A 210 -9.36 -1.45 -33.70
N TYR A 211 -9.23 -2.26 -32.63
CA TYR A 211 -9.60 -3.68 -32.67
C TYR A 211 -11.08 -3.87 -32.37
N ILE A 212 -11.60 -3.19 -31.34
CA ILE A 212 -13.01 -3.32 -30.89
C ILE A 212 -13.98 -2.84 -31.96
N SER A 213 -13.65 -1.82 -32.74
CA SER A 213 -14.49 -1.31 -33.84
C SER A 213 -14.70 -2.31 -34.96
N ARG A 214 -13.79 -3.26 -35.14
CA ARG A 214 -13.84 -4.29 -36.20
C ARG A 214 -14.59 -5.57 -35.79
N ILE A 215 -14.97 -5.69 -34.52
CA ILE A 215 -15.61 -6.89 -34.00
C ILE A 215 -17.13 -6.77 -34.19
N PRO A 216 -17.82 -7.79 -34.72
CA PRO A 216 -19.27 -7.78 -34.84
C PRO A 216 -19.94 -7.60 -33.47
N GLY A 217 -21.07 -6.88 -33.42
CA GLY A 217 -21.83 -6.55 -32.22
C GLY A 217 -22.67 -7.70 -31.70
#